data_7c006908b1c56e28b676786e395a5832
#
_entry.id   7c006908b1c56e28b676786e395a5832
#
_cell.length_a   1.000
_cell.length_b   1.000
_cell.length_c   1.000
_cell.angle_alpha   90.00
_cell.angle_beta   90.00
_cell.angle_gamma   90.00
#
_symmetry.space_group_name_H-M   'P 1'
#
loop_
_entity.id
_entity.type
_entity.pdbx_description
1 polymer ?
#
loop_
_entity_poly.entity_id
_entity_poly.type
_entity_poly.pdbx_seq_one_letter_code
_entity_poly.pdbx_strand_id
1 'polypeptide(L)'
;SYFTLTQARREHAVTEDLVFRSPDDKAYRWLLGAFGFYRHTSMHAPVLFKEDGIRNLILDRFEPQGIHAEWGEDTFLLDSRFRTPDYGAALYHESTYDAGRWRFTAGLRVDFEASKLHYRSYAEATYTTQTPDGTSYPHAILVDQPGTLKQSFTEILPKISVLYRMGSSRRNTLYATVSKGYKAGGFNTQMFSDVLQQQVMKQM
;
A
#
# COMPACT_ATOMS: atom_id res chain seq x y z
N SER A 1 -22.75 14.31 -13.24
CA SER A 1 -21.65 13.62 -12.53
C SER A 1 -22.08 13.33 -11.09
N TYR A 2 -22.02 12.07 -10.67
CA TYR A 2 -22.52 11.63 -9.37
C TYR A 2 -21.65 12.09 -8.20
N PHE A 3 -20.33 12.10 -8.36
CA PHE A 3 -19.40 12.50 -7.31
C PHE A 3 -18.09 13.03 -7.88
N THR A 4 -17.33 13.70 -7.02
CA THR A 4 -15.93 14.09 -7.28
C THR A 4 -15.06 13.45 -6.21
N LEU A 5 -14.05 12.69 -6.63
CA LEU A 5 -12.99 12.17 -5.79
C LEU A 5 -11.75 13.03 -5.97
N THR A 6 -11.23 13.55 -4.87
CA THR A 6 -9.94 14.24 -4.84
C THR A 6 -8.96 13.38 -4.03
N GLN A 7 -7.74 13.21 -4.53
CA GLN A 7 -6.71 12.47 -3.81
C GLN A 7 -5.45 13.33 -3.66
N ALA A 8 -5.06 13.59 -2.43
CA ALA A 8 -3.79 14.22 -2.09
C ALA A 8 -2.92 13.22 -1.34
N ARG A 9 -1.75 12.89 -1.89
CA ARG A 9 -0.77 11.97 -1.30
C ARG A 9 0.53 12.71 -1.01
N ARG A 10 1.09 12.46 0.17
CA ARG A 10 2.41 12.91 0.58
C ARG A 10 3.21 11.73 1.12
N GLU A 11 4.46 11.63 0.72
CA GLU A 11 5.35 10.56 1.14
C GLU A 11 6.70 11.14 1.60
N HIS A 12 7.21 10.62 2.71
CA HIS A 12 8.54 10.89 3.23
C HIS A 12 9.22 9.54 3.46
N ALA A 13 10.47 9.41 3.01
CA ALA A 13 11.26 8.21 3.19
C ALA A 13 12.69 8.55 3.59
N VAL A 14 13.26 7.72 4.44
CA VAL A 14 14.67 7.71 4.80
C VAL A 14 15.17 6.29 4.63
N THR A 15 16.33 6.13 4.01
CA THR A 15 16.99 4.85 3.78
C THR A 15 18.47 4.96 4.11
N GLU A 16 19.03 3.92 4.73
CA GLU A 16 20.44 3.80 5.03
C GLU A 16 20.95 2.42 4.63
N ASP A 17 22.16 2.36 4.08
CA ASP A 17 22.82 1.13 3.68
C ASP A 17 24.29 1.16 4.11
N LEU A 18 24.66 0.27 5.03
CA LEU A 18 26.01 0.13 5.55
C LEU A 18 26.64 -1.12 4.95
N VAL A 19 27.78 -0.97 4.26
CA VAL A 19 28.47 -2.06 3.58
C VAL A 19 29.92 -2.14 3.99
N PHE A 20 30.33 -3.32 4.46
CA PHE A 20 31.70 -3.71 4.71
C PHE A 20 32.17 -4.66 3.62
N ARG A 21 33.36 -4.44 3.09
CA ARG A 21 33.93 -5.25 2.00
C ARG A 21 35.34 -5.70 2.33
N SER A 22 35.69 -6.92 1.90
CA SER A 22 37.08 -7.34 1.86
C SER A 22 37.84 -6.58 0.77
N PRO A 23 39.20 -6.57 0.81
CA PRO A 23 40.03 -6.11 -0.29
C PRO A 23 39.75 -6.85 -1.61
N ASP A 24 39.87 -6.16 -2.75
CA ASP A 24 39.52 -6.70 -4.07
C ASP A 24 40.65 -7.50 -4.74
N ASP A 25 41.87 -7.48 -4.17
CA ASP A 25 43.09 -8.12 -4.69
C ASP A 25 43.17 -9.64 -4.41
N LYS A 26 42.25 -10.20 -3.62
CA LYS A 26 42.19 -11.60 -3.24
C LYS A 26 41.32 -12.43 -4.15
N ALA A 27 41.66 -13.70 -4.31
CA ALA A 27 40.83 -14.69 -5.01
C ALA A 27 39.46 -14.88 -4.30
N TYR A 28 39.46 -14.85 -2.98
CA TYR A 28 38.26 -14.84 -2.15
C TYR A 28 37.94 -13.42 -1.68
N ARG A 29 36.73 -12.98 -1.97
CA ARG A 29 36.19 -11.67 -1.57
C ARG A 29 34.83 -11.85 -0.94
N TRP A 30 34.51 -10.96 -0.04
CA TRP A 30 33.19 -10.95 0.61
C TRP A 30 32.70 -9.52 0.85
N LEU A 31 31.41 -9.40 0.97
CA LEU A 31 30.75 -8.23 1.51
C LEU A 31 29.72 -8.63 2.58
N LEU A 32 29.56 -7.77 3.56
CA LEU A 32 28.53 -7.84 4.57
C LEU A 32 27.82 -6.49 4.61
N GLY A 33 26.52 -6.48 4.53
CA GLY A 33 25.74 -5.23 4.54
C GLY A 33 24.54 -5.30 5.46
N ALA A 34 24.15 -4.12 5.93
CA ALA A 34 22.94 -3.89 6.68
C ALA A 34 22.19 -2.72 6.04
N PHE A 35 20.92 -2.94 5.69
CA PHE A 35 20.02 -1.96 5.10
C PHE A 35 18.88 -1.67 6.06
N GLY A 36 18.43 -0.42 6.11
CA GLY A 36 17.23 -0.03 6.84
C GLY A 36 16.47 1.07 6.13
N PHE A 37 15.16 1.08 6.28
CA PHE A 37 14.33 2.16 5.79
C PHE A 37 13.16 2.47 6.73
N TYR A 38 12.73 3.71 6.66
CA TYR A 38 11.46 4.17 7.19
C TYR A 38 10.76 5.01 6.12
N ARG A 39 9.47 4.72 5.87
CA ARG A 39 8.64 5.47 4.95
C ARG A 39 7.32 5.81 5.62
N HIS A 40 6.89 7.03 5.49
CA HIS A 40 5.59 7.49 5.97
C HIS A 40 4.80 8.06 4.80
N THR A 41 3.68 7.42 4.48
CA THR A 41 2.74 7.89 3.48
C THR A 41 1.47 8.39 4.16
N SER A 42 1.02 9.58 3.81
CA SER A 42 -0.29 10.11 4.18
C SER A 42 -1.12 10.36 2.92
N MET A 43 -2.39 9.99 2.96
CA MET A 43 -3.34 10.22 1.87
C MET A 43 -4.63 10.79 2.43
N HIS A 44 -5.12 11.84 1.80
CA HIS A 44 -6.43 12.43 2.02
C HIS A 44 -7.25 12.23 0.74
N ALA A 45 -8.37 11.55 0.86
CA ALA A 45 -9.20 11.12 -0.26
C ALA A 45 -10.69 11.41 0.00
N PRO A 46 -11.10 12.70 0.06
CA PRO A 46 -12.49 13.07 0.20
C PRO A 46 -13.28 12.73 -1.06
N VAL A 47 -14.48 12.21 -0.86
CA VAL A 47 -15.49 11.97 -1.90
C VAL A 47 -16.64 12.93 -1.67
N LEU A 48 -16.86 13.86 -2.60
CA LEU A 48 -17.97 14.78 -2.58
C LEU A 48 -19.07 14.27 -3.51
N PHE A 49 -20.16 13.79 -2.94
CA PHE A 49 -21.36 13.43 -3.69
C PHE A 49 -22.12 14.69 -4.04
N LYS A 50 -22.56 14.77 -5.29
CA LYS A 50 -23.43 15.84 -5.81
C LYS A 50 -24.88 15.39 -5.76
N GLU A 51 -25.79 16.29 -6.02
CA GLU A 51 -27.25 16.05 -6.01
C GLU A 51 -27.65 14.76 -6.75
N ASP A 52 -27.18 14.57 -8.00
CA ASP A 52 -27.45 13.34 -8.77
C ASP A 52 -26.91 12.09 -8.08
N GLY A 53 -25.75 12.18 -7.43
CA GLY A 53 -25.14 11.07 -6.70
C GLY A 53 -25.91 10.71 -5.44
N ILE A 54 -26.34 11.72 -4.70
CA ILE A 54 -27.19 11.55 -3.51
C ILE A 54 -28.50 10.90 -3.92
N ARG A 55 -29.16 11.42 -4.94
CA ARG A 55 -30.44 10.88 -5.43
C ARG A 55 -30.28 9.43 -5.86
N ASN A 56 -29.42 9.13 -6.84
CA ASN A 56 -29.37 7.81 -7.48
C ASN A 56 -28.67 6.75 -6.65
N LEU A 57 -27.74 7.11 -5.77
CA LEU A 57 -26.95 6.13 -5.00
C LEU A 57 -27.46 5.95 -3.56
N ILE A 58 -28.18 6.94 -3.04
CA ILE A 58 -28.63 6.94 -1.64
C ILE A 58 -30.17 6.93 -1.56
N LEU A 59 -30.84 7.92 -2.15
CA LEU A 59 -32.28 8.12 -1.96
C LEU A 59 -33.16 7.14 -2.75
N ASP A 60 -32.75 6.71 -3.94
CA ASP A 60 -33.51 5.75 -4.77
C ASP A 60 -33.76 4.41 -4.06
N ARG A 61 -33.06 4.13 -2.96
CA ARG A 61 -33.29 2.92 -2.15
C ARG A 61 -34.58 2.95 -1.36
N PHE A 62 -35.12 4.12 -1.09
CA PHE A 62 -36.38 4.30 -0.35
C PHE A 62 -37.61 4.23 -1.24
N GLU A 63 -37.48 4.53 -2.53
CA GLU A 63 -38.60 4.55 -3.49
C GLU A 63 -39.34 3.21 -3.61
N PRO A 64 -38.68 2.02 -3.68
CA PRO A 64 -39.38 0.75 -3.75
C PRO A 64 -40.28 0.45 -2.54
N GLN A 65 -40.05 1.15 -1.42
CA GLN A 65 -40.82 1.01 -0.19
C GLN A 65 -41.99 2.02 -0.11
N GLY A 66 -42.19 2.86 -1.14
CA GLY A 66 -43.17 3.93 -1.15
C GLY A 66 -42.81 5.08 -0.21
N ILE A 67 -41.56 5.19 0.21
CA ILE A 67 -41.06 6.23 1.09
C ILE A 67 -40.39 7.31 0.24
N HIS A 68 -40.80 8.54 0.36
CA HIS A 68 -40.10 9.66 -0.25
C HIS A 68 -39.02 10.16 0.70
N ALA A 69 -37.76 10.23 0.23
CA ALA A 69 -36.64 10.70 1.01
C ALA A 69 -36.03 11.95 0.40
N GLU A 70 -35.81 12.96 1.24
CA GLU A 70 -35.25 14.26 0.87
C GLU A 70 -33.98 14.53 1.68
N TRP A 71 -32.89 14.87 0.98
CA TRP A 71 -31.61 15.16 1.59
C TRP A 71 -31.55 16.61 2.06
N GLY A 72 -30.98 16.86 3.23
CA GLY A 72 -30.98 18.19 3.84
C GLY A 72 -30.05 19.23 3.19
N GLU A 73 -29.07 18.75 2.37
CA GLU A 73 -28.03 19.58 1.75
C GLU A 73 -27.85 19.23 0.27
N ASP A 74 -27.31 20.16 -0.53
CA ASP A 74 -27.05 19.93 -1.96
C ASP A 74 -25.87 18.95 -2.23
N THR A 75 -25.05 18.68 -1.23
CA THR A 75 -23.85 17.83 -1.31
C THR A 75 -23.70 16.97 -0.08
N PHE A 76 -22.96 15.86 -0.23
CA PHE A 76 -22.58 14.98 0.86
C PHE A 76 -21.09 14.67 0.80
N LEU A 77 -20.37 14.97 1.87
CA LEU A 77 -18.93 14.76 1.96
C LEU A 77 -18.60 13.52 2.80
N LEU A 78 -17.89 12.55 2.18
CA LEU A 78 -17.23 11.47 2.87
C LEU A 78 -15.72 11.79 2.95
N ASP A 79 -15.23 12.21 4.12
CA ASP A 79 -13.82 12.54 4.34
C ASP A 79 -13.04 11.31 4.79
N SER A 80 -12.16 10.80 3.94
CA SER A 80 -11.33 9.63 4.23
C SER A 80 -9.86 10.02 4.30
N ARG A 81 -9.19 9.60 5.38
CA ARG A 81 -7.77 9.85 5.63
C ARG A 81 -7.05 8.56 5.96
N PHE A 82 -5.86 8.41 5.37
CA PHE A 82 -5.02 7.24 5.50
C PHE A 82 -3.60 7.64 5.88
N ARG A 83 -2.99 6.91 6.78
CA ARG A 83 -1.57 7.05 7.16
C ARG A 83 -0.94 5.67 7.18
N THR A 84 0.14 5.50 6.41
CA THR A 84 0.84 4.22 6.29
C THR A 84 2.31 4.42 6.65
N PRO A 85 2.70 4.23 7.92
CA PRO A 85 4.09 4.07 8.29
C PRO A 85 4.57 2.67 7.91
N ASP A 86 5.64 2.60 7.11
CA ASP A 86 6.33 1.38 6.70
C ASP A 86 7.78 1.45 7.20
N TYR A 87 8.31 0.36 7.68
CA TYR A 87 9.72 0.25 8.06
C TYR A 87 10.24 -1.15 7.80
N GLY A 88 11.51 -1.24 7.52
CA GLY A 88 12.15 -2.52 7.29
C GLY A 88 13.64 -2.47 7.54
N ALA A 89 14.21 -3.64 7.71
CA ALA A 89 15.63 -3.87 7.86
C ALA A 89 16.04 -5.14 7.11
N ALA A 90 17.26 -5.15 6.61
CA ALA A 90 17.85 -6.33 6.00
C ALA A 90 19.29 -6.50 6.42
N LEU A 91 19.70 -7.75 6.55
CA LEU A 91 21.11 -8.14 6.63
C LEU A 91 21.44 -8.99 5.43
N TYR A 92 22.59 -8.73 4.80
CA TYR A 92 22.99 -9.50 3.64
C TYR A 92 24.50 -9.76 3.61
N HIS A 93 24.84 -10.91 3.08
CA HIS A 93 26.22 -11.34 2.87
C HIS A 93 26.38 -11.92 1.47
N GLU A 94 27.51 -11.63 0.83
CA GLU A 94 27.89 -12.22 -0.45
C GLU A 94 29.36 -12.62 -0.38
N SER A 95 29.66 -13.87 -0.79
CA SER A 95 31.02 -14.42 -0.97
C SER A 95 31.27 -14.65 -2.44
N THR A 96 32.41 -14.23 -2.92
CA THR A 96 32.89 -14.47 -4.30
C THR A 96 34.24 -15.14 -4.28
N TYR A 97 34.43 -16.19 -5.09
CA TYR A 97 35.66 -16.89 -5.25
C TYR A 97 36.06 -17.00 -6.72
N ASP A 98 37.27 -16.53 -7.07
CA ASP A 98 37.85 -16.63 -8.40
C ASP A 98 38.78 -17.87 -8.48
N ALA A 99 38.44 -18.83 -9.33
CA ALA A 99 39.20 -20.04 -9.60
C ALA A 99 39.59 -20.07 -11.09
N GLY A 100 40.71 -19.43 -11.45
CA GLY A 100 41.19 -19.35 -12.82
C GLY A 100 40.24 -18.64 -13.78
N ARG A 101 39.49 -19.40 -14.59
CA ARG A 101 38.50 -18.88 -15.54
C ARG A 101 37.09 -18.77 -14.93
N TRP A 102 36.88 -19.41 -13.80
CA TRP A 102 35.60 -19.45 -13.10
C TRP A 102 35.52 -18.42 -12.01
N ARG A 103 34.34 -17.88 -11.81
CA ARG A 103 33.96 -17.09 -10.65
C ARG A 103 32.67 -17.67 -10.08
N PHE A 104 32.70 -17.99 -8.80
CA PHE A 104 31.55 -18.45 -8.04
C PHE A 104 31.12 -17.38 -7.06
N THR A 105 29.83 -17.10 -7.00
CA THR A 105 29.29 -16.18 -6.06
C THR A 105 28.11 -16.81 -5.32
N ALA A 106 28.13 -16.73 -3.99
CA ALA A 106 27.03 -17.16 -3.14
C ALA A 106 26.61 -16.00 -2.25
N GLY A 107 25.33 -15.71 -2.18
CA GLY A 107 24.76 -14.64 -1.39
C GLY A 107 23.56 -15.10 -0.59
N LEU A 108 23.36 -14.46 0.55
CA LEU A 108 22.19 -14.63 1.41
C LEU A 108 21.76 -13.26 1.92
N ARG A 109 20.46 -12.97 1.82
CA ARG A 109 19.87 -11.79 2.38
C ARG A 109 18.66 -12.20 3.22
N VAL A 110 18.50 -11.58 4.38
CA VAL A 110 17.34 -11.74 5.24
C VAL A 110 16.70 -10.38 5.38
N ASP A 111 15.44 -10.27 4.94
CA ASP A 111 14.65 -9.06 4.99
C ASP A 111 13.55 -9.18 6.03
N PHE A 112 13.33 -8.10 6.75
CA PHE A 112 12.17 -7.87 7.59
C PHE A 112 11.51 -6.57 7.16
N GLU A 113 10.19 -6.60 6.99
CA GLU A 113 9.39 -5.42 6.67
C GLU A 113 8.10 -5.45 7.48
N ALA A 114 7.70 -4.30 8.00
CA ALA A 114 6.43 -4.13 8.69
C ALA A 114 5.73 -2.84 8.22
N SER A 115 4.43 -2.93 8.05
CA SER A 115 3.57 -1.85 7.60
C SER A 115 2.33 -1.77 8.47
N LYS A 116 1.88 -0.54 8.72
CA LYS A 116 0.62 -0.26 9.40
C LYS A 116 -0.22 0.67 8.53
N LEU A 117 -1.52 0.41 8.47
CA LEU A 117 -2.47 1.33 7.87
C LEU A 117 -3.39 1.86 8.97
N HIS A 118 -3.30 3.16 9.25
CA HIS A 118 -4.28 3.89 10.04
C HIS A 118 -5.24 4.59 9.10
N TYR A 119 -6.53 4.38 9.28
CA TYR A 119 -7.55 5.03 8.49
C TYR A 119 -8.64 5.62 9.38
N ARG A 120 -9.30 6.67 8.88
CA ARG A 120 -10.52 7.23 9.44
C ARG A 120 -11.38 7.73 8.29
N SER A 121 -12.62 7.30 8.26
CA SER A 121 -13.64 7.84 7.37
C SER A 121 -14.70 8.54 8.22
N TYR A 122 -14.99 9.80 7.88
CA TYR A 122 -15.97 10.63 8.57
C TYR A 122 -17.00 11.16 7.57
N ALA A 123 -18.26 11.08 7.95
CA ALA A 123 -19.34 11.68 7.20
C ALA A 123 -20.46 12.09 8.15
N GLU A 124 -21.07 13.22 7.90
CA GLU A 124 -22.23 13.73 8.62
C GLU A 124 -23.25 14.27 7.62
N ALA A 125 -24.53 13.93 7.80
CA ALA A 125 -25.61 14.42 6.98
C ALA A 125 -26.95 14.31 7.70
N THR A 126 -27.93 15.06 7.22
CA THR A 126 -29.32 14.96 7.64
C THR A 126 -30.21 14.72 6.43
N TYR A 127 -31.26 13.92 6.61
CA TYR A 127 -32.27 13.69 5.60
C TYR A 127 -33.66 13.49 6.26
N THR A 128 -34.70 13.69 5.51
CA THR A 128 -36.08 13.50 5.97
C THR A 128 -36.73 12.43 5.11
N THR A 129 -37.43 11.50 5.74
CA THR A 129 -38.31 10.55 5.03
C THR A 129 -39.75 10.91 5.25
N GLN A 130 -40.55 10.77 4.21
CA GLN A 130 -41.98 10.94 4.26
C GLN A 130 -42.69 9.65 3.90
N THR A 131 -43.51 9.15 4.78
CA THR A 131 -44.35 7.97 4.59
C THR A 131 -45.58 8.26 3.74
N PRO A 132 -46.25 7.24 3.13
CA PRO A 132 -47.40 7.43 2.27
C PRO A 132 -48.60 8.12 2.97
N ASP A 133 -48.67 8.11 4.29
CA ASP A 133 -49.66 8.80 5.09
C ASP A 133 -49.35 10.29 5.30
N GLY A 134 -48.24 10.78 4.76
CA GLY A 134 -47.78 12.17 4.84
C GLY A 134 -47.00 12.53 6.09
N THR A 135 -46.66 11.55 6.94
CA THR A 135 -45.86 11.80 8.14
C THR A 135 -44.38 11.92 7.79
N SER A 136 -43.70 12.97 8.27
CA SER A 136 -42.28 13.24 8.02
C SER A 136 -41.44 12.88 9.23
N TYR A 137 -40.33 12.17 8.98
CA TYR A 137 -39.36 11.75 10.00
C TYR A 137 -37.97 12.31 9.66
N PRO A 138 -37.39 13.17 10.51
CA PRO A 138 -36.00 13.61 10.33
C PRO A 138 -35.03 12.55 10.79
N HIS A 139 -33.95 12.39 10.04
CA HIS A 139 -32.85 11.47 10.32
C HIS A 139 -31.51 12.21 10.30
N ALA A 140 -30.60 11.81 11.17
CA ALA A 140 -29.21 12.26 11.15
C ALA A 140 -28.30 11.05 10.94
N ILE A 141 -27.34 11.18 10.05
CA ILE A 141 -26.28 10.22 9.80
C ILE A 141 -25.00 10.78 10.38
N LEU A 142 -24.35 10.00 11.22
CA LEU A 142 -22.98 10.25 11.68
C LEU A 142 -22.17 8.97 11.47
N VAL A 143 -21.20 9.04 10.58
CA VAL A 143 -20.24 7.97 10.35
C VAL A 143 -18.87 8.45 10.82
N ASP A 144 -18.30 7.77 11.79
CA ASP A 144 -16.92 7.96 12.22
C ASP A 144 -16.29 6.58 12.41
N GLN A 145 -15.56 6.13 11.40
CA GLN A 145 -14.95 4.81 11.36
C GLN A 145 -13.43 4.92 11.36
N PRO A 146 -12.78 4.97 12.53
CA PRO A 146 -11.34 4.79 12.63
C PRO A 146 -10.96 3.31 12.62
N GLY A 147 -9.79 2.99 12.10
CA GLY A 147 -9.27 1.64 12.16
C GLY A 147 -7.77 1.58 11.94
N THR A 148 -7.20 0.42 12.28
CA THR A 148 -5.77 0.14 12.10
C THR A 148 -5.59 -1.30 11.62
N LEU A 149 -4.88 -1.47 10.52
CA LEU A 149 -4.42 -2.75 10.02
C LEU A 149 -2.90 -2.83 10.14
N LYS A 150 -2.37 -4.03 10.35
CA LYS A 150 -0.94 -4.29 10.48
C LYS A 150 -0.56 -5.51 9.67
N GLN A 151 0.62 -5.48 9.07
CA GLN A 151 1.22 -6.61 8.39
C GLN A 151 2.74 -6.60 8.58
N SER A 152 3.36 -7.77 8.54
CA SER A 152 4.80 -7.92 8.58
C SER A 152 5.23 -9.12 7.74
N PHE A 153 6.42 -9.03 7.19
CA PHE A 153 7.02 -10.05 6.33
C PHE A 153 8.45 -10.29 6.77
N THR A 154 8.87 -11.54 6.72
CA THR A 154 10.27 -11.93 6.88
C THR A 154 10.61 -12.88 5.75
N GLU A 155 11.65 -12.57 4.99
CA GLU A 155 12.05 -13.35 3.82
C GLU A 155 13.53 -13.65 3.83
N ILE A 156 13.85 -14.87 3.40
CA ILE A 156 15.22 -15.34 3.19
C ILE A 156 15.45 -15.47 1.68
N LEU A 157 16.44 -14.77 1.17
CA LEU A 157 16.70 -14.59 -0.24
C LEU A 157 18.11 -15.11 -0.60
N PRO A 158 18.26 -16.41 -0.92
CA PRO A 158 19.50 -16.98 -1.41
C PRO A 158 19.76 -16.59 -2.86
N LYS A 159 21.05 -16.47 -3.21
CA LYS A 159 21.56 -16.24 -4.56
C LYS A 159 22.78 -17.11 -4.80
N ILE A 160 22.86 -17.77 -5.96
CA ILE A 160 24.05 -18.46 -6.44
C ILE A 160 24.30 -18.02 -7.88
N SER A 161 25.55 -17.70 -8.19
CA SER A 161 25.97 -17.28 -9.53
C SER A 161 27.28 -17.92 -9.91
N VAL A 162 27.40 -18.28 -11.18
CA VAL A 162 28.61 -18.82 -11.78
C VAL A 162 28.93 -18.02 -13.04
N LEU A 163 30.19 -17.62 -13.18
CA LEU A 163 30.68 -16.91 -14.35
C LEU A 163 31.89 -17.65 -14.90
N TYR A 164 31.93 -17.85 -16.22
CA TYR A 164 33.06 -18.45 -16.95
C TYR A 164 33.64 -17.47 -17.97
N ARG A 165 34.98 -17.24 -17.92
CA ARG A 165 35.71 -16.40 -18.87
C ARG A 165 36.21 -17.25 -20.03
N MET A 166 35.66 -17.00 -21.23
CA MET A 166 35.96 -17.76 -22.45
C MET A 166 37.15 -17.18 -23.22
N GLY A 167 37.83 -18.06 -23.99
CA GLY A 167 38.91 -17.70 -24.90
C GLY A 167 40.23 -17.36 -24.22
N SER A 168 41.25 -17.16 -25.00
CA SER A 168 42.62 -16.79 -24.54
C SER A 168 42.64 -15.34 -24.03
N SER A 169 41.88 -14.45 -24.62
CA SER A 169 41.79 -13.05 -24.22
C SER A 169 40.91 -12.80 -22.97
N ARG A 170 40.17 -13.81 -22.51
CA ARG A 170 39.20 -13.72 -21.40
C ARG A 170 38.20 -12.57 -21.49
N ARG A 171 37.99 -12.02 -22.67
CA ARG A 171 37.06 -10.86 -22.88
C ARG A 171 35.61 -11.29 -22.93
N ASN A 172 35.36 -12.53 -23.42
CA ASN A 172 33.99 -13.05 -23.48
C ASN A 172 33.67 -13.78 -22.19
N THR A 173 32.48 -13.58 -21.67
CA THR A 173 32.01 -14.21 -20.43
C THR A 173 30.64 -14.86 -20.64
N LEU A 174 30.46 -16.02 -20.02
CA LEU A 174 29.18 -16.68 -19.86
C LEU A 174 28.85 -16.70 -18.39
N TYR A 175 27.60 -16.34 -18.00
CA TYR A 175 27.19 -16.41 -16.60
C TYR A 175 25.81 -17.01 -16.47
N ALA A 176 25.55 -17.62 -15.32
CA ALA A 176 24.23 -18.08 -14.88
C ALA A 176 24.02 -17.68 -13.43
N THR A 177 22.80 -17.28 -13.11
CA THR A 177 22.41 -16.91 -11.75
C THR A 177 21.07 -17.54 -11.41
N VAL A 178 20.96 -18.09 -10.20
CA VAL A 178 19.70 -18.51 -9.59
C VAL A 178 19.54 -17.75 -8.29
N SER A 179 18.40 -17.11 -8.12
CA SER A 179 18.10 -16.36 -6.91
C SER A 179 16.60 -16.41 -6.59
N LYS A 180 16.28 -16.39 -5.30
CA LYS A 180 14.93 -16.13 -4.84
C LYS A 180 14.72 -14.62 -4.76
N GLY A 181 13.67 -14.12 -5.36
CA GLY A 181 13.16 -12.75 -5.17
C GLY A 181 11.80 -12.79 -4.48
N TYR A 182 11.42 -11.67 -3.87
CA TYR A 182 10.07 -11.49 -3.35
C TYR A 182 9.58 -10.07 -3.64
N LYS A 183 8.27 -9.90 -3.52
CA LYS A 183 7.64 -8.58 -3.49
C LYS A 183 6.88 -8.47 -2.18
N ALA A 184 7.26 -7.52 -1.35
CA ALA A 184 6.55 -7.25 -0.11
C ALA A 184 5.09 -6.87 -0.41
N GLY A 185 4.18 -7.36 0.41
CA GLY A 185 2.79 -6.93 0.37
C GLY A 185 2.66 -5.47 0.79
N GLY A 186 1.60 -4.82 0.34
CA GLY A 186 1.28 -3.45 0.72
C GLY A 186 -0.23 -3.28 0.87
N PHE A 187 -0.66 -2.19 1.52
CA PHE A 187 -2.07 -1.83 1.58
C PHE A 187 -2.46 -1.11 0.29
N ASN A 188 -3.45 -1.66 -0.43
CA ASN A 188 -4.09 -0.95 -1.52
C ASN A 188 -5.10 0.06 -0.95
N THR A 189 -4.61 1.25 -0.63
CA THR A 189 -5.43 2.32 -0.02
C THR A 189 -6.56 2.80 -0.91
N GLN A 190 -6.44 2.68 -2.23
CA GLN A 190 -7.51 3.04 -3.16
C GLN A 190 -8.67 2.04 -3.09
N MET A 191 -8.38 0.75 -3.20
CA MET A 191 -9.39 -0.30 -3.05
C MET A 191 -10.04 -0.24 -1.66
N PHE A 192 -9.25 0.09 -0.63
CA PHE A 192 -9.76 0.22 0.73
C PHE A 192 -10.71 1.42 0.88
N SER A 193 -10.41 2.54 0.23
CA SER A 193 -11.30 3.71 0.15
C SER A 193 -12.65 3.35 -0.51
N ASP A 194 -12.62 2.58 -1.61
CA ASP A 194 -13.83 2.13 -2.30
C ASP A 194 -14.68 1.19 -1.42
N VAL A 195 -14.03 0.28 -0.68
CA VAL A 195 -14.73 -0.63 0.26
C VAL A 195 -15.35 0.14 1.42
N LEU A 196 -14.65 1.11 2.01
CA LEU A 196 -15.19 1.96 3.06
C LEU A 196 -16.38 2.78 2.57
N GLN A 197 -16.30 3.34 1.36
CA GLN A 197 -17.40 4.06 0.74
C GLN A 197 -18.63 3.16 0.59
N GLN A 198 -18.46 1.93 0.12
CA GLN A 198 -19.56 0.98 0.01
C GLN A 198 -20.14 0.58 1.37
N GLN A 199 -19.30 0.44 2.41
CA GLN A 199 -19.77 0.12 3.77
C GLN A 199 -20.58 1.27 4.36
N VAL A 200 -20.12 2.51 4.20
CA VAL A 200 -20.86 3.71 4.64
C VAL A 200 -22.21 3.77 3.95
N MET A 201 -22.26 3.56 2.64
CA MET A 201 -23.52 3.56 1.89
C MET A 201 -24.47 2.42 2.27
N LYS A 202 -23.99 1.31 2.84
CA LYS A 202 -24.84 0.22 3.34
C LYS A 202 -25.42 0.48 4.73
N GLN A 203 -24.79 1.35 5.50
CA GLN A 203 -25.27 1.73 6.85
C GLN A 203 -26.30 2.86 6.81
N MET A 204 -26.37 3.56 5.70
CA MET A 204 -27.45 4.51 5.35
C MET A 204 -28.64 3.80 4.74
#